data_5853f63dd03e1367eb42b7b687f34518
#
_entry.id   5853f63dd03e1367eb42b7b687f34518
#
_cell.length_a   1.000
_cell.length_b   1.000
_cell.length_c   1.000
_cell.angle_alpha   90.00
_cell.angle_beta   90.00
_cell.angle_gamma   90.00
#
_symmetry.space_group_name_H-M   'P 1'
#
loop_
_entity.id
_entity.type
_entity.pdbx_description
1 polymer ?
#
loop_
_entity_poly.entity_id
_entity_poly.type
_entity_poly.pdbx_seq_one_letter_code
_entity_poly.pdbx_strand_id
1 'polypeptide(L)'
;MSEFIKVPVASVISDSELNTLMGILGRKEIKIALDNGGFIAGGFARALLRNDSIKQYLTDFQDRSPGDIDIFFRHKANADSAIAQLGHDFYPSQGGFAKEGTAKLLFDTEEYSSWSFKIQLVDSTDLIFPTVEETLARFDFFNCQVALVGTDLIYPREWHDLEKNMLLKIANINAPFMGSRVNKYLKQRGYKGLAPESQEVFQDWLIKAATSDFEGFSDKHKLGIEHAVKTLFSNGVVPKESLVLFLGKWKEIQTTWKYSSRSTYEVDWAHHAVVQACV
;
A
#
# COMPACT_ATOMS: atom_id res chain seq x y z
N MET A 1 -6.17 8.21 19.41
CA MET A 1 -5.60 8.62 18.11
C MET A 1 -4.11 8.81 18.34
N SER A 2 -3.27 8.26 17.44
CA SER A 2 -1.82 8.50 17.49
C SER A 2 -1.54 9.99 17.31
N GLU A 3 -0.55 10.50 18.05
CA GLU A 3 -0.08 11.88 17.88
C GLU A 3 0.71 11.97 16.58
N PHE A 4 0.35 12.89 15.70
CA PHE A 4 1.10 13.18 14.47
C PHE A 4 2.14 14.25 14.74
N ILE A 5 3.33 14.07 14.17
CA ILE A 5 4.41 15.06 14.19
C ILE A 5 4.63 15.59 12.79
N LYS A 6 5.23 16.78 12.72
CA LYS A 6 5.49 17.51 11.49
C LYS A 6 6.95 17.92 11.43
N VAL A 7 7.64 17.61 10.32
CA VAL A 7 9.04 17.97 10.10
C VAL A 7 9.24 18.50 8.67
N PRO A 8 10.14 19.46 8.45
CA PRO A 8 10.51 19.88 7.10
C PRO A 8 11.13 18.73 6.31
N VAL A 9 10.70 18.49 5.08
CA VAL A 9 11.26 17.42 4.23
C VAL A 9 12.77 17.62 4.01
N ALA A 10 13.23 18.85 3.91
CA ALA A 10 14.66 19.18 3.77
C ALA A 10 15.53 18.77 4.98
N SER A 11 14.93 18.48 6.14
CA SER A 11 15.66 17.93 7.29
C SER A 11 15.80 16.40 7.25
N VAL A 12 15.14 15.75 6.30
CA VAL A 12 15.05 14.28 6.22
C VAL A 12 15.85 13.74 5.02
N ILE A 13 15.70 14.36 3.85
CA ILE A 13 16.33 13.89 2.60
C ILE A 13 17.57 14.74 2.25
N SER A 14 18.47 14.20 1.44
CA SER A 14 19.64 14.91 0.95
C SER A 14 19.28 16.06 0.01
N ASP A 15 20.19 17.02 -0.18
CA ASP A 15 20.01 18.14 -1.12
C ASP A 15 19.75 17.65 -2.56
N SER A 16 20.40 16.57 -2.98
CA SER A 16 20.18 15.95 -4.30
C SER A 16 18.77 15.41 -4.45
N GLU A 17 18.26 14.69 -3.44
CA GLU A 17 16.89 14.17 -3.45
C GLU A 17 15.88 15.32 -3.29
N LEU A 18 16.22 16.38 -2.55
CA LEU A 18 15.38 17.56 -2.43
C LEU A 18 15.22 18.27 -3.79
N ASN A 19 16.30 18.43 -4.54
CA ASN A 19 16.24 18.98 -5.89
C ASN A 19 15.38 18.12 -6.83
N THR A 20 15.52 16.79 -6.75
CA THR A 20 14.68 15.84 -7.50
C THR A 20 13.20 15.98 -7.10
N LEU A 21 12.91 16.06 -5.80
CA LEU A 21 11.55 16.28 -5.28
C LEU A 21 10.96 17.58 -5.81
N MET A 22 11.72 18.69 -5.76
CA MET A 22 11.26 20.00 -6.27
C MET A 22 10.95 19.95 -7.76
N GLY A 23 11.77 19.22 -8.55
CA GLY A 23 11.50 18.96 -9.96
C GLY A 23 10.19 18.20 -10.18
N ILE A 24 9.88 17.22 -9.34
CA ILE A 24 8.62 16.46 -9.37
C ILE A 24 7.44 17.36 -9.01
N LEU A 25 7.52 18.09 -7.89
CA LEU A 25 6.44 18.98 -7.43
C LEU A 25 6.13 20.11 -8.43
N GLY A 26 7.14 20.53 -9.20
CA GLY A 26 7.00 21.51 -10.28
C GLY A 26 6.35 20.99 -11.58
N ARG A 27 6.11 19.66 -11.70
CA ARG A 27 5.41 19.11 -12.89
C ARG A 27 3.99 19.62 -12.93
N LYS A 28 3.54 19.99 -14.16
CA LYS A 28 2.22 20.56 -14.40
C LYS A 28 1.11 19.76 -13.70
N GLU A 29 1.15 18.45 -13.85
CA GLU A 29 0.14 17.53 -13.35
C GLU A 29 0.04 17.56 -11.83
N ILE A 30 1.19 17.52 -11.15
CA ILE A 30 1.28 17.56 -9.70
C ILE A 30 0.99 18.97 -9.19
N LYS A 31 1.59 19.98 -9.80
CA LYS A 31 1.42 21.37 -9.40
C LYS A 31 -0.06 21.78 -9.43
N ILE A 32 -0.81 21.46 -10.49
CA ILE A 32 -2.25 21.73 -10.56
C ILE A 32 -2.99 21.07 -9.40
N ALA A 33 -2.70 19.82 -9.08
CA ALA A 33 -3.36 19.13 -7.98
C ALA A 33 -3.04 19.77 -6.62
N LEU A 34 -1.77 20.13 -6.38
CA LEU A 34 -1.34 20.79 -5.14
C LEU A 34 -1.91 22.22 -5.01
N ASP A 35 -1.94 23.00 -6.09
CA ASP A 35 -2.53 24.34 -6.13
C ASP A 35 -4.05 24.31 -5.84
N ASN A 36 -4.71 23.20 -6.12
CA ASN A 36 -6.11 22.96 -5.73
C ASN A 36 -6.23 22.36 -4.30
N GLY A 37 -5.21 22.48 -3.46
CA GLY A 37 -5.24 22.04 -2.06
C GLY A 37 -5.03 20.52 -1.88
N GLY A 38 -4.52 19.85 -2.89
CA GLY A 38 -4.06 18.46 -2.79
C GLY A 38 -2.82 18.31 -1.92
N PHE A 39 -2.61 17.10 -1.41
CA PHE A 39 -1.40 16.70 -0.69
C PHE A 39 -1.01 15.27 -1.07
N ILE A 40 0.29 14.98 -1.04
CA ILE A 40 0.79 13.65 -1.37
C ILE A 40 0.80 12.79 -0.11
N ALA A 41 0.31 11.54 -0.17
CA ALA A 41 0.35 10.65 0.98
C ALA A 41 0.61 9.19 0.59
N GLY A 42 0.92 8.35 1.59
CA GLY A 42 1.12 6.92 1.37
C GLY A 42 2.54 6.56 0.95
N GLY A 43 2.64 5.72 -0.07
CA GLY A 43 3.89 5.07 -0.47
C GLY A 43 5.03 6.02 -0.80
N PHE A 44 4.79 7.07 -1.59
CA PHE A 44 5.80 8.05 -1.97
C PHE A 44 6.25 8.91 -0.76
N ALA A 45 5.30 9.44 0.02
CA ALA A 45 5.63 10.23 1.22
C ALA A 45 6.42 9.39 2.25
N ARG A 46 6.07 8.10 2.40
CA ARG A 46 6.83 7.16 3.21
C ARG A 46 8.26 6.97 2.69
N ALA A 47 8.46 6.83 1.39
CA ALA A 47 9.79 6.70 0.80
C ALA A 47 10.66 7.94 1.10
N LEU A 48 10.09 9.15 1.04
CA LEU A 48 10.78 10.38 1.45
C LEU A 48 11.18 10.33 2.92
N LEU A 49 10.25 9.95 3.81
CA LEU A 49 10.54 9.87 5.26
C LEU A 49 11.61 8.83 5.60
N ARG A 50 11.75 7.77 4.79
CA ARG A 50 12.81 6.76 4.89
C ARG A 50 14.14 7.23 4.30
N ASN A 51 14.17 8.36 3.63
CA ASN A 51 15.30 8.81 2.81
C ASN A 51 15.67 7.78 1.73
N ASP A 52 14.66 7.10 1.17
CA ASP A 52 14.84 6.21 0.02
C ASP A 52 15.12 7.07 -1.24
N SER A 53 15.84 6.52 -2.22
CA SER A 53 16.03 7.21 -3.50
C SER A 53 14.69 7.38 -4.22
N ILE A 54 14.33 8.63 -4.50
CA ILE A 54 13.10 8.98 -5.24
C ILE A 54 13.13 8.33 -6.63
N LYS A 55 14.30 8.37 -7.27
CA LYS A 55 14.54 7.74 -8.56
C LYS A 55 14.20 6.25 -8.49
N GLN A 56 14.82 5.54 -7.55
CA GLN A 56 14.61 4.10 -7.37
C GLN A 56 13.15 3.78 -7.04
N TYR A 57 12.50 4.58 -6.19
CA TYR A 57 11.09 4.39 -5.85
C TYR A 57 10.18 4.44 -7.07
N LEU A 58 10.38 5.41 -7.97
CA LEU A 58 9.52 5.64 -9.13
C LEU A 58 9.85 4.75 -10.33
N THR A 59 11.05 4.13 -10.39
CA THR A 59 11.53 3.46 -11.62
C THR A 59 12.04 2.04 -11.42
N ASP A 60 11.94 1.48 -10.21
CA ASP A 60 12.47 0.13 -9.95
C ASP A 60 11.63 -0.94 -10.65
N PHE A 61 12.19 -1.48 -11.74
CA PHE A 61 11.55 -2.48 -12.61
C PHE A 61 12.08 -3.91 -12.39
N GLN A 62 13.16 -4.12 -11.64
CA GLN A 62 13.85 -5.43 -11.66
C GLN A 62 13.14 -6.51 -10.86
N ASP A 63 12.51 -6.17 -9.72
CA ASP A 63 11.76 -7.12 -8.89
C ASP A 63 10.52 -6.50 -8.21
N ARG A 64 10.22 -5.22 -8.50
CA ARG A 64 9.17 -4.46 -7.83
C ARG A 64 8.37 -3.67 -8.86
N SER A 65 7.07 -3.59 -8.65
CA SER A 65 6.27 -2.61 -9.38
C SER A 65 6.76 -1.20 -9.04
N PRO A 66 6.95 -0.31 -10.05
CA PRO A 66 7.29 1.08 -9.78
C PRO A 66 6.28 1.70 -8.82
N GLY A 67 6.75 2.61 -7.98
CA GLY A 67 5.89 3.38 -7.09
C GLY A 67 5.03 4.36 -7.88
N ASP A 68 3.93 4.76 -7.27
CA ASP A 68 3.04 5.80 -7.74
C ASP A 68 3.04 7.00 -6.78
N ILE A 69 2.52 8.13 -7.22
CA ILE A 69 2.31 9.32 -6.41
C ILE A 69 0.80 9.49 -6.23
N ASP A 70 0.33 9.21 -5.02
CA ASP A 70 -1.07 9.37 -4.65
C ASP A 70 -1.29 10.77 -4.07
N ILE A 71 -2.20 11.54 -4.71
CA ILE A 71 -2.58 12.88 -4.27
C ILE A 71 -4.01 12.82 -3.74
N PHE A 72 -4.16 13.18 -2.48
CA PHE A 72 -5.43 13.26 -1.76
C PHE A 72 -5.91 14.70 -1.66
N PHE A 73 -7.20 14.88 -1.40
CA PHE A 73 -7.82 16.19 -1.25
C PHE A 73 -8.64 16.23 0.04
N ARG A 74 -8.78 17.45 0.62
CA ARG A 74 -9.61 17.67 1.81
C ARG A 74 -11.09 17.90 1.48
N HIS A 75 -11.38 18.28 0.23
CA HIS A 75 -12.73 18.55 -0.24
C HIS A 75 -12.94 18.01 -1.65
N LYS A 76 -14.09 17.42 -1.91
CA LYS A 76 -14.43 16.87 -3.22
C LYS A 76 -14.35 17.93 -4.33
N ALA A 77 -14.80 19.14 -4.07
CA ALA A 77 -14.75 20.25 -5.02
C ALA A 77 -13.31 20.56 -5.49
N ASN A 78 -12.32 20.39 -4.62
CA ASN A 78 -10.91 20.60 -4.94
C ASN A 78 -10.38 19.50 -5.88
N ALA A 79 -10.75 18.25 -5.61
CA ALA A 79 -10.43 17.13 -6.49
C ALA A 79 -11.06 17.33 -7.88
N ASP A 80 -12.33 17.68 -7.94
CA ASP A 80 -13.04 17.92 -9.18
C ASP A 80 -12.44 19.09 -9.98
N SER A 81 -12.04 20.17 -9.31
CA SER A 81 -11.36 21.31 -9.94
C SER A 81 -10.01 20.92 -10.52
N ALA A 82 -9.21 20.15 -9.80
CA ALA A 82 -7.92 19.67 -10.29
C ALA A 82 -8.10 18.77 -11.53
N ILE A 83 -9.03 17.81 -11.46
CA ILE A 83 -9.34 16.89 -12.55
C ILE A 83 -9.83 17.64 -13.78
N ALA A 84 -10.72 18.63 -13.60
CA ALA A 84 -11.22 19.45 -14.72
C ALA A 84 -10.11 20.24 -15.41
N GLN A 85 -9.13 20.78 -14.67
CA GLN A 85 -7.98 21.49 -15.23
C GLN A 85 -6.99 20.58 -15.95
N LEU A 86 -6.87 19.31 -15.54
CA LEU A 86 -6.00 18.31 -16.15
C LEU A 86 -6.62 17.66 -17.40
N GLY A 87 -7.96 17.68 -17.50
CA GLY A 87 -8.68 17.24 -18.67
C GLY A 87 -8.55 15.75 -18.99
N HIS A 88 -8.37 15.42 -20.27
CA HIS A 88 -8.38 14.05 -20.77
C HIS A 88 -7.11 13.22 -20.47
N ASP A 89 -6.09 13.84 -19.89
CA ASP A 89 -4.85 13.15 -19.54
C ASP A 89 -5.01 12.23 -18.32
N PHE A 90 -6.17 12.36 -17.62
CA PHE A 90 -6.51 11.54 -16.46
C PHE A 90 -7.80 10.73 -16.69
N TYR A 91 -7.71 9.43 -16.46
CA TYR A 91 -8.80 8.45 -16.67
C TYR A 91 -9.12 7.69 -15.37
N PRO A 92 -10.33 7.10 -15.23
CA PRO A 92 -10.68 6.34 -14.02
C PRO A 92 -9.70 5.19 -13.76
N SER A 93 -9.26 5.05 -12.52
CA SER A 93 -8.45 3.90 -12.09
C SER A 93 -9.26 2.60 -12.13
N GLN A 94 -8.58 1.46 -12.23
CA GLN A 94 -9.24 0.15 -12.20
C GLN A 94 -10.06 -0.10 -10.93
N GLY A 95 -9.69 0.54 -9.82
CA GLY A 95 -10.39 0.44 -8.53
C GLY A 95 -11.55 1.42 -8.37
N GLY A 96 -11.71 2.39 -9.29
CA GLY A 96 -12.77 3.40 -9.25
C GLY A 96 -12.65 4.45 -8.15
N PHE A 97 -11.53 4.48 -7.40
CA PHE A 97 -11.33 5.41 -6.28
C PHE A 97 -10.47 6.64 -6.63
N ALA A 98 -9.87 6.65 -7.82
CA ALA A 98 -8.98 7.72 -8.27
C ALA A 98 -9.06 7.94 -9.78
N LYS A 99 -8.51 9.07 -10.23
CA LYS A 99 -8.12 9.31 -11.62
C LYS A 99 -6.62 9.10 -11.78
N GLU A 100 -6.21 8.36 -12.81
CA GLU A 100 -4.82 8.00 -13.09
C GLU A 100 -4.29 8.76 -14.28
N GLY A 101 -3.07 9.26 -14.17
CA GLY A 101 -2.31 9.88 -15.24
C GLY A 101 -0.82 9.58 -15.10
N THR A 102 -0.04 10.09 -16.02
CA THR A 102 1.42 9.94 -16.02
C THR A 102 2.10 11.28 -16.18
N ALA A 103 3.20 11.48 -15.46
CA ALA A 103 4.11 12.60 -15.70
C ALA A 103 5.49 12.06 -16.09
N LYS A 104 6.25 12.93 -16.77
CA LYS A 104 7.63 12.61 -17.17
C LYS A 104 8.60 13.43 -16.35
N LEU A 105 9.62 12.80 -15.82
CA LEU A 105 10.78 13.46 -15.20
C LEU A 105 11.93 13.46 -16.20
N LEU A 106 12.44 14.64 -16.52
CA LEU A 106 13.62 14.82 -17.35
C LEU A 106 14.82 15.02 -16.43
N PHE A 107 15.86 14.21 -16.60
CA PHE A 107 17.15 14.42 -15.92
C PHE A 107 18.13 15.10 -16.87
N ASP A 108 18.83 16.11 -16.39
CA ASP A 108 19.82 16.92 -17.13
C ASP A 108 21.16 16.17 -17.39
N THR A 109 21.17 14.85 -17.40
CA THR A 109 22.37 14.08 -17.71
C THR A 109 22.28 13.50 -19.11
N GLU A 110 23.38 13.58 -19.84
CA GLU A 110 23.63 13.37 -21.27
C GLU A 110 23.04 12.10 -21.95
N GLU A 111 22.31 11.27 -21.27
CA GLU A 111 21.55 10.18 -21.87
C GLU A 111 20.06 10.44 -21.72
N TYR A 112 19.39 10.60 -22.86
CA TYR A 112 17.97 10.83 -23.07
C TYR A 112 17.05 9.82 -22.37
N SER A 113 17.02 9.78 -21.07
CA SER A 113 16.07 8.96 -20.31
C SER A 113 14.97 9.82 -19.68
N SER A 114 13.91 10.05 -20.43
CA SER A 114 12.66 10.53 -19.82
C SER A 114 11.99 9.37 -19.10
N TRP A 115 11.78 9.49 -17.80
CA TRP A 115 11.04 8.49 -17.04
C TRP A 115 9.61 8.92 -16.84
N SER A 116 8.69 8.02 -17.17
CA SER A 116 7.28 8.21 -16.86
C SER A 116 6.99 7.57 -15.51
N PHE A 117 6.30 8.27 -14.65
CA PHE A 117 5.79 7.75 -13.38
C PHE A 117 4.29 7.99 -13.26
N LYS A 118 3.63 7.14 -12.50
CA LYS A 118 2.18 7.17 -12.33
C LYS A 118 1.78 8.16 -11.26
N ILE A 119 0.71 8.91 -11.53
CA ILE A 119 0.05 9.81 -10.59
C ILE A 119 -1.38 9.34 -10.42
N GLN A 120 -1.87 9.31 -9.19
CA GLN A 120 -3.26 9.04 -8.86
C GLN A 120 -3.85 10.23 -8.11
N LEU A 121 -4.94 10.79 -8.62
CA LEU A 121 -5.74 11.79 -7.94
C LEU A 121 -6.89 11.06 -7.25
N VAL A 122 -6.84 10.95 -5.94
CA VAL A 122 -7.86 10.24 -5.17
C VAL A 122 -9.10 11.12 -5.06
N ASP A 123 -10.17 10.74 -5.76
CA ASP A 123 -11.41 11.51 -5.89
C ASP A 123 -12.65 10.82 -5.29
N SER A 124 -12.48 9.64 -4.69
CA SER A 124 -13.56 8.93 -3.99
C SER A 124 -13.97 9.69 -2.72
N THR A 125 -15.26 9.92 -2.56
CA THR A 125 -15.83 10.57 -1.36
C THR A 125 -15.49 9.83 -0.07
N ASP A 126 -15.32 8.50 -0.14
CA ASP A 126 -14.98 7.66 1.02
C ASP A 126 -13.52 7.85 1.49
N LEU A 127 -12.70 8.53 0.69
CA LEU A 127 -11.29 8.79 0.96
C LEU A 127 -10.95 10.28 1.08
N ILE A 128 -11.97 11.16 1.05
CA ILE A 128 -11.84 12.62 1.22
C ILE A 128 -12.27 13.01 2.62
N PHE A 129 -11.34 13.54 3.40
CA PHE A 129 -11.56 13.97 4.78
C PHE A 129 -11.07 15.41 4.99
N PRO A 130 -11.69 16.19 5.91
CA PRO A 130 -11.36 17.59 6.14
C PRO A 130 -9.91 17.84 6.56
N THR A 131 -9.27 16.88 7.23
CA THR A 131 -7.88 16.99 7.69
C THR A 131 -6.98 15.93 7.09
N VAL A 132 -5.68 16.20 7.07
CA VAL A 132 -4.67 15.25 6.60
C VAL A 132 -4.63 14.04 7.54
N GLU A 133 -4.70 14.28 8.84
CA GLU A 133 -4.63 13.24 9.88
C GLU A 133 -5.82 12.27 9.77
N GLU A 134 -7.02 12.77 9.49
CA GLU A 134 -8.19 11.92 9.25
C GLU A 134 -8.02 11.05 8.00
N THR A 135 -7.45 11.60 6.92
CA THR A 135 -7.11 10.83 5.72
C THR A 135 -6.08 9.74 6.04
N LEU A 136 -5.00 10.09 6.74
CA LEU A 136 -3.95 9.15 7.11
C LEU A 136 -4.48 8.04 8.03
N ALA A 137 -5.38 8.37 8.95
CA ALA A 137 -5.99 7.40 9.87
C ALA A 137 -6.81 6.32 9.15
N ARG A 138 -7.16 6.50 7.86
CA ARG A 138 -7.88 5.51 7.04
C ARG A 138 -6.98 4.53 6.29
N PHE A 139 -5.67 4.75 6.31
CA PHE A 139 -4.75 3.86 5.61
C PHE A 139 -4.66 2.49 6.28
N ASP A 140 -4.48 1.45 5.48
CA ASP A 140 -4.42 0.06 5.96
C ASP A 140 -3.28 -0.18 6.93
N PHE A 141 -2.13 0.43 6.64
CA PHE A 141 -0.91 0.25 7.43
C PHE A 141 -0.48 1.56 8.06
N PHE A 142 -0.16 1.48 9.35
CA PHE A 142 0.42 2.58 10.11
C PHE A 142 1.70 3.13 9.46
N ASN A 143 2.51 2.25 8.91
CA ASN A 143 3.73 2.61 8.17
C ASN A 143 3.46 3.50 6.93
N CYS A 144 2.25 3.49 6.40
CA CYS A 144 1.84 4.30 5.25
C CYS A 144 1.13 5.59 5.64
N GLN A 145 0.88 5.83 6.92
CA GLN A 145 0.26 7.04 7.45
C GLN A 145 1.25 8.22 7.41
N VAL A 146 1.78 8.51 6.24
CA VAL A 146 2.74 9.60 5.99
C VAL A 146 2.19 10.47 4.88
N ALA A 147 2.23 11.78 5.07
CA ALA A 147 1.87 12.78 4.06
C ALA A 147 2.97 13.82 3.87
N LEU A 148 3.11 14.31 2.64
CA LEU A 148 3.85 15.52 2.29
C LEU A 148 2.82 16.63 2.00
N VAL A 149 2.83 17.66 2.84
CA VAL A 149 1.95 18.83 2.75
C VAL A 149 2.81 20.08 2.57
N GLY A 150 2.78 20.64 1.37
CA GLY A 150 3.75 21.69 1.02
C GLY A 150 5.18 21.14 1.08
N THR A 151 5.97 21.63 2.03
CA THR A 151 7.37 21.21 2.27
C THR A 151 7.54 20.39 3.56
N ASP A 152 6.44 19.97 4.19
CA ASP A 152 6.49 19.28 5.47
C ASP A 152 5.98 17.85 5.36
N LEU A 153 6.68 16.93 6.01
CA LEU A 153 6.24 15.56 6.23
C LEU A 153 5.44 15.48 7.53
N ILE A 154 4.25 14.86 7.46
CA ILE A 154 3.35 14.61 8.59
C ILE A 154 3.24 13.10 8.76
N TYR A 155 3.51 12.59 9.96
CA TYR A 155 3.48 11.16 10.25
C TYR A 155 3.26 10.87 11.75
N PRO A 156 2.81 9.65 12.12
CA PRO A 156 2.64 9.27 13.53
C PRO A 156 3.98 9.24 14.27
N ARG A 157 3.99 9.64 15.55
CA ARG A 157 5.21 9.72 16.39
C ARG A 157 5.96 8.37 16.45
N GLU A 158 5.25 7.27 16.54
CA GLU A 158 5.82 5.92 16.69
C GLU A 158 6.35 5.33 15.37
N TRP A 159 6.23 6.06 14.27
CA TRP A 159 6.57 5.58 12.94
C TRP A 159 8.01 5.08 12.84
N HIS A 160 8.97 5.83 13.41
CA HIS A 160 10.39 5.49 13.34
C HIS A 160 10.73 4.16 14.01
N ASP A 161 10.08 3.81 15.11
CA ASP A 161 10.35 2.56 15.83
C ASP A 161 9.91 1.34 15.01
N LEU A 162 8.79 1.45 14.31
CA LEU A 162 8.30 0.42 13.41
C LEU A 162 9.21 0.23 12.20
N GLU A 163 9.60 1.32 11.55
CA GLU A 163 10.48 1.28 10.37
C GLU A 163 11.88 0.79 10.72
N LYS A 164 12.45 1.19 11.84
CA LYS A 164 13.75 0.69 12.33
C LYS A 164 13.78 -0.83 12.46
N ASN A 165 12.69 -1.42 12.91
CA ASN A 165 12.56 -2.85 13.07
C ASN A 165 12.07 -3.56 11.80
N MET A 166 11.71 -2.82 10.75
CA MET A 166 11.13 -3.35 9.52
C MET A 166 9.88 -4.19 9.79
N LEU A 167 9.03 -3.73 10.70
CA LEU A 167 7.77 -4.35 11.05
C LEU A 167 6.59 -3.59 10.45
N LEU A 168 5.67 -4.32 9.85
CA LEU A 168 4.45 -3.77 9.26
C LEU A 168 3.33 -3.79 10.30
N LYS A 169 2.80 -2.62 10.65
CA LYS A 169 1.67 -2.48 11.59
C LYS A 169 0.38 -2.22 10.84
N ILE A 170 -0.63 -3.07 11.08
CA ILE A 170 -1.98 -2.89 10.54
C ILE A 170 -2.68 -1.80 11.34
N ALA A 171 -3.17 -0.77 10.66
CA ALA A 171 -3.98 0.30 11.23
C ALA A 171 -5.46 0.05 10.99
N ASN A 172 -5.83 -0.32 9.76
CA ASN A 172 -7.21 -0.63 9.40
C ASN A 172 -7.25 -1.90 8.54
N ILE A 173 -8.24 -2.73 8.80
CA ILE A 173 -8.47 -3.91 7.96
C ILE A 173 -9.41 -3.54 6.82
N ASN A 174 -8.86 -3.50 5.61
CA ASN A 174 -9.63 -3.38 4.38
C ASN A 174 -9.78 -4.76 3.73
N ALA A 175 -10.81 -5.49 4.13
CA ALA A 175 -11.22 -6.68 3.39
C ALA A 175 -11.76 -6.22 2.02
N PRO A 176 -11.52 -6.96 0.94
CA PRO A 176 -10.89 -8.28 0.84
C PRO A 176 -9.38 -8.24 0.47
N PHE A 177 -8.77 -7.05 0.35
CA PHE A 177 -7.44 -6.88 -0.24
C PHE A 177 -6.28 -7.04 0.76
N MET A 178 -6.56 -7.17 2.07
CA MET A 178 -5.54 -7.16 3.11
C MET A 178 -4.42 -8.18 2.87
N GLY A 179 -4.76 -9.42 2.47
CA GLY A 179 -3.78 -10.47 2.21
C GLY A 179 -2.78 -10.10 1.11
N SER A 180 -3.25 -9.61 -0.04
CA SER A 180 -2.38 -9.20 -1.14
C SER A 180 -1.53 -7.98 -0.77
N ARG A 181 -2.08 -7.06 0.04
CA ARG A 181 -1.35 -5.88 0.50
C ARG A 181 -0.25 -6.23 1.48
N VAL A 182 -0.53 -7.07 2.49
CA VAL A 182 0.50 -7.60 3.41
C VAL A 182 1.61 -8.28 2.62
N ASN A 183 1.26 -9.18 1.69
CA ASN A 183 2.24 -9.87 0.84
C ASN A 183 3.09 -8.89 0.00
N LYS A 184 2.51 -7.83 -0.57
CA LYS A 184 3.23 -6.79 -1.30
C LYS A 184 4.31 -6.15 -0.42
N TYR A 185 3.98 -5.80 0.83
CA TYR A 185 4.94 -5.15 1.73
C TYR A 185 6.04 -6.10 2.19
N LEU A 186 5.71 -7.34 2.54
CA LEU A 186 6.70 -8.34 2.97
C LEU A 186 7.65 -8.71 1.83
N LYS A 187 7.14 -8.97 0.62
CA LYS A 187 7.98 -9.41 -0.50
C LYS A 187 8.68 -8.28 -1.26
N GLN A 188 7.95 -7.17 -1.49
CA GLN A 188 8.42 -6.15 -2.43
C GLN A 188 8.99 -4.92 -1.71
N ARG A 189 8.65 -4.70 -0.44
CA ARG A 189 9.08 -3.52 0.31
C ARG A 189 10.04 -3.84 1.46
N GLY A 190 10.44 -5.10 1.58
CA GLY A 190 11.50 -5.56 2.49
C GLY A 190 11.10 -5.62 3.96
N TYR A 191 9.80 -5.57 4.30
CA TYR A 191 9.37 -5.78 5.68
C TYR A 191 9.63 -7.22 6.12
N LYS A 192 10.12 -7.39 7.36
CA LYS A 192 10.50 -8.70 7.91
C LYS A 192 9.30 -9.49 8.45
N GLY A 193 8.22 -8.77 8.81
CA GLY A 193 7.03 -9.38 9.39
C GLY A 193 6.00 -8.34 9.79
N LEU A 194 4.95 -8.82 10.46
CA LEU A 194 3.95 -7.97 11.10
C LEU A 194 4.40 -7.57 12.50
N ALA A 195 4.03 -6.38 12.94
CA ALA A 195 4.15 -5.99 14.34
C ALA A 195 3.34 -6.96 15.24
N PRO A 196 3.79 -7.25 16.47
CA PRO A 196 3.13 -8.25 17.33
C PRO A 196 1.61 -8.04 17.46
N GLU A 197 1.18 -6.82 17.71
CA GLU A 197 -0.24 -6.46 17.81
C GLU A 197 -1.03 -6.64 16.52
N SER A 198 -0.35 -6.69 15.37
CA SER A 198 -0.97 -6.89 14.06
C SER A 198 -1.09 -8.35 13.66
N GLN A 199 -0.35 -9.24 14.31
CA GLN A 199 -0.37 -10.67 14.00
C GLN A 199 -1.73 -11.28 14.33
N GLU A 200 -2.26 -11.02 15.52
CA GLU A 200 -3.57 -11.49 15.96
C GLU A 200 -4.70 -10.92 15.07
N VAL A 201 -4.67 -9.61 14.84
CA VAL A 201 -5.64 -8.90 13.99
C VAL A 201 -5.66 -9.49 12.58
N PHE A 202 -4.50 -9.78 12.00
CA PHE A 202 -4.39 -10.36 10.67
C PHE A 202 -4.84 -11.83 10.64
N GLN A 203 -4.53 -12.59 11.68
CA GLN A 203 -4.99 -13.97 11.85
C GLN A 203 -6.52 -14.05 11.91
N ASP A 204 -7.15 -13.19 12.71
CA ASP A 204 -8.60 -13.09 12.79
C ASP A 204 -9.23 -12.74 11.44
N TRP A 205 -8.61 -11.82 10.70
CA TRP A 205 -9.03 -11.49 9.35
C TRP A 205 -8.90 -12.69 8.40
N LEU A 206 -7.77 -13.41 8.42
CA LEU A 206 -7.58 -14.63 7.61
C LEU A 206 -8.65 -15.68 7.90
N ILE A 207 -8.97 -15.91 9.18
CA ILE A 207 -10.00 -16.84 9.59
C ILE A 207 -11.36 -16.39 9.06
N LYS A 208 -11.72 -15.11 9.22
CA LYS A 208 -12.97 -14.56 8.70
C LYS A 208 -13.04 -14.63 7.18
N ALA A 209 -11.96 -14.26 6.49
CA ALA A 209 -11.89 -14.35 5.04
C ALA A 209 -12.01 -15.80 4.53
N ALA A 210 -11.44 -16.76 5.25
CA ALA A 210 -11.52 -18.17 4.94
C ALA A 210 -12.90 -18.79 5.23
N THR A 211 -13.65 -18.26 6.19
CA THR A 211 -14.98 -18.75 6.59
C THR A 211 -16.14 -17.98 5.95
N SER A 212 -15.89 -16.83 5.33
CA SER A 212 -16.92 -16.07 4.61
C SER A 212 -17.29 -16.80 3.31
N ASP A 213 -18.56 -16.71 2.93
CA ASP A 213 -19.06 -17.27 1.67
C ASP A 213 -18.29 -16.65 0.51
N PHE A 214 -17.44 -17.45 -0.13
CA PHE A 214 -16.53 -17.03 -1.19
C PHE A 214 -17.22 -16.68 -2.52
N GLU A 215 -18.53 -16.77 -2.60
CA GLU A 215 -19.29 -16.44 -3.82
C GLU A 215 -19.07 -14.99 -4.30
N GLY A 216 -18.68 -14.08 -3.39
CA GLY A 216 -18.34 -12.68 -3.73
C GLY A 216 -16.86 -12.39 -3.99
N PHE A 217 -15.95 -13.35 -3.80
CA PHE A 217 -14.51 -13.12 -3.98
C PHE A 217 -14.06 -13.48 -5.40
N SER A 218 -13.45 -12.50 -6.09
CA SER A 218 -12.80 -12.80 -7.37
C SER A 218 -11.58 -13.72 -7.18
N ASP A 219 -11.17 -14.42 -8.24
CA ASP A 219 -9.98 -15.29 -8.21
C ASP A 219 -8.73 -14.55 -7.76
N LYS A 220 -8.63 -13.24 -8.05
CA LYS A 220 -7.55 -12.38 -7.58
C LYS A 220 -7.52 -12.25 -6.05
N HIS A 221 -8.67 -12.21 -5.38
CA HIS A 221 -8.77 -12.17 -3.92
C HIS A 221 -8.35 -13.51 -3.29
N LYS A 222 -8.77 -14.62 -3.88
CA LYS A 222 -8.37 -15.98 -3.46
C LYS A 222 -6.86 -16.14 -3.54
N LEU A 223 -6.25 -15.76 -4.67
CA LEU A 223 -4.80 -15.77 -4.86
C LEU A 223 -4.07 -14.89 -3.82
N GLY A 224 -4.62 -13.74 -3.49
CA GLY A 224 -4.07 -12.84 -2.48
C GLY A 224 -4.04 -13.47 -1.09
N ILE A 225 -5.09 -14.19 -0.70
CA ILE A 225 -5.17 -14.92 0.58
C ILE A 225 -4.14 -16.06 0.59
N GLU A 226 -4.06 -16.86 -0.47
CA GLU A 226 -3.08 -17.95 -0.59
C GLU A 226 -1.64 -17.45 -0.49
N HIS A 227 -1.31 -16.36 -1.19
CA HIS A 227 0.02 -15.76 -1.14
C HIS A 227 0.35 -15.20 0.25
N ALA A 228 -0.61 -14.60 0.93
CA ALA A 228 -0.42 -14.08 2.28
C ALA A 228 -0.16 -15.23 3.27
N VAL A 229 -0.96 -16.29 3.21
CA VAL A 229 -0.79 -17.49 4.03
C VAL A 229 0.59 -18.08 3.81
N LYS A 230 0.98 -18.33 2.55
CA LYS A 230 2.30 -18.88 2.21
C LYS A 230 3.44 -18.04 2.77
N THR A 231 3.39 -16.73 2.59
CA THR A 231 4.48 -15.83 3.00
C THR A 231 4.60 -15.76 4.52
N LEU A 232 3.49 -15.72 5.23
CA LEU A 232 3.48 -15.65 6.69
C LEU A 232 4.01 -16.93 7.34
N PHE A 233 3.68 -18.09 6.78
CA PHE A 233 4.12 -19.37 7.32
C PHE A 233 5.56 -19.70 6.94
N SER A 234 5.99 -19.44 5.70
CA SER A 234 7.39 -19.69 5.29
C SER A 234 8.40 -18.80 5.99
N ASN A 235 7.98 -17.61 6.46
CA ASN A 235 8.85 -16.65 7.14
C ASN A 235 8.78 -16.74 8.69
N GLY A 236 8.05 -17.71 9.25
CA GLY A 236 7.90 -17.85 10.70
C GLY A 236 7.16 -16.69 11.38
N VAL A 237 6.40 -15.89 10.61
CA VAL A 237 5.69 -14.69 11.09
C VAL A 237 4.46 -15.06 11.92
N VAL A 238 3.93 -16.27 11.72
CA VAL A 238 2.76 -16.79 12.47
C VAL A 238 3.21 -17.93 13.39
N PRO A 239 2.86 -17.92 14.68
CA PRO A 239 3.16 -19.00 15.61
C PRO A 239 2.58 -20.35 15.14
N LYS A 240 3.29 -21.46 15.43
CA LYS A 240 2.82 -22.82 15.03
C LYS A 240 1.42 -23.15 15.56
N GLU A 241 1.08 -22.66 16.76
CA GLU A 241 -0.22 -22.86 17.39
C GLU A 241 -1.36 -22.20 16.59
N SER A 242 -1.11 -21.02 16.06
CA SER A 242 -2.04 -20.29 15.18
C SER A 242 -2.25 -21.01 13.85
N LEU A 243 -1.21 -21.70 13.36
CA LEU A 243 -1.25 -22.52 12.18
C LEU A 243 -2.22 -23.70 12.34
N VAL A 244 -2.20 -24.38 13.48
CA VAL A 244 -3.05 -25.53 13.76
C VAL A 244 -4.54 -25.14 13.76
N LEU A 245 -4.86 -23.98 14.35
CA LEU A 245 -6.22 -23.42 14.36
C LEU A 245 -6.67 -23.03 12.94
N PHE A 246 -5.82 -22.38 12.18
CA PHE A 246 -6.09 -22.03 10.79
C PHE A 246 -6.30 -23.28 9.94
N LEU A 247 -5.46 -24.31 10.08
CA LEU A 247 -5.56 -25.56 9.33
C LEU A 247 -6.82 -26.34 9.67
N GLY A 248 -7.23 -26.37 10.93
CA GLY A 248 -8.47 -27.01 11.35
C GLY A 248 -9.67 -26.40 10.64
N LYS A 249 -9.76 -25.07 10.61
CA LYS A 249 -10.83 -24.35 9.91
C LYS A 249 -10.69 -24.41 8.39
N TRP A 250 -9.49 -24.35 7.85
CA TRP A 250 -9.23 -24.50 6.43
C TRP A 250 -9.67 -25.90 5.92
N LYS A 251 -9.47 -26.92 6.72
CA LYS A 251 -9.92 -28.29 6.39
C LYS A 251 -11.45 -28.41 6.34
N GLU A 252 -12.17 -27.71 7.22
CA GLU A 252 -13.63 -27.61 7.17
C GLU A 252 -14.10 -26.90 5.90
N ILE A 253 -13.43 -25.84 5.50
CA ILE A 253 -13.72 -25.07 4.28
C ILE A 253 -13.44 -25.92 3.03
N GLN A 254 -12.33 -26.66 3.00
CA GLN A 254 -12.00 -27.58 1.90
C GLN A 254 -13.07 -28.65 1.68
N THR A 255 -13.66 -29.17 2.75
CA THR A 255 -14.76 -30.12 2.64
C THR A 255 -16.00 -29.50 2.02
N THR A 256 -16.27 -28.24 2.28
CA THR A 256 -17.38 -27.49 1.68
C THR A 256 -17.09 -27.14 0.20
N TRP A 257 -15.85 -26.87 -0.16
CA TRP A 257 -15.42 -26.55 -1.54
C TRP A 257 -15.43 -27.74 -2.50
N LYS A 258 -15.16 -28.94 -2.02
CA LYS A 258 -15.23 -30.15 -2.86
C LYS A 258 -16.60 -30.38 -3.51
N TYR A 259 -17.61 -29.74 -3.00
CA TYR A 259 -18.97 -29.82 -3.54
C TYR A 259 -19.33 -28.69 -4.53
N SER A 260 -18.55 -27.64 -4.65
CA SER A 260 -18.86 -26.45 -5.48
C SER A 260 -18.01 -26.29 -6.74
N SER A 261 -17.49 -27.36 -7.32
CA SER A 261 -16.87 -27.42 -8.67
C SER A 261 -15.66 -26.52 -8.99
N ARG A 262 -14.61 -27.15 -9.51
CA ARG A 262 -13.44 -26.65 -10.25
C ARG A 262 -12.29 -26.07 -9.42
N SER A 263 -11.43 -26.91 -9.09
CA SER A 263 -9.97 -26.99 -9.13
C SER A 263 -9.40 -27.69 -7.90
N THR A 264 -9.26 -28.99 -8.03
CA THR A 264 -8.60 -29.87 -7.07
C THR A 264 -7.08 -29.62 -6.98
N TYR A 265 -6.49 -28.87 -7.93
CA TYR A 265 -5.04 -28.63 -7.98
C TYR A 265 -4.53 -27.58 -7.00
N GLU A 266 -5.30 -26.54 -6.74
CA GLU A 266 -4.87 -25.40 -5.88
C GLU A 266 -4.97 -25.71 -4.39
N VAL A 267 -5.84 -26.64 -4.01
CA VAL A 267 -6.12 -27.02 -2.63
C VAL A 267 -5.05 -27.95 -2.05
N ASP A 268 -4.53 -28.87 -2.84
CA ASP A 268 -3.43 -29.77 -2.44
C ASP A 268 -2.14 -29.02 -2.16
N TRP A 269 -1.94 -27.90 -2.82
CA TRP A 269 -0.73 -27.11 -2.69
C TRP A 269 -0.67 -26.31 -1.37
N ALA A 270 -1.76 -25.68 -0.94
CA ALA A 270 -1.84 -24.98 0.33
C ALA A 270 -1.61 -25.97 1.50
N HIS A 271 -2.18 -27.17 1.41
CA HIS A 271 -1.97 -28.24 2.38
C HIS A 271 -0.51 -28.72 2.40
N HIS A 272 0.14 -28.86 1.24
CA HIS A 272 1.54 -29.29 1.14
C HIS A 272 2.53 -28.24 1.68
N ALA A 273 2.29 -26.95 1.38
CA ALA A 273 3.12 -25.85 1.85
C ALA A 273 3.06 -25.71 3.38
N VAL A 274 1.90 -25.99 3.95
CA VAL A 274 1.68 -25.90 5.39
C VAL A 274 2.26 -27.11 6.11
N VAL A 275 2.13 -28.32 5.57
CA VAL A 275 2.74 -29.54 6.13
C VAL A 275 4.27 -29.43 6.09
N GLN A 276 4.87 -28.90 5.02
CA GLN A 276 6.33 -28.69 4.96
C GLN A 276 6.84 -27.62 5.92
N ALA A 277 6.04 -26.63 6.30
CA ALA A 277 6.42 -25.64 7.30
C ALA A 277 6.29 -26.15 8.75
N CYS A 278 5.61 -27.30 8.95
CA CYS A 278 5.41 -27.91 10.27
C CYS A 278 6.42 -29.02 10.60
N VAL A 279 7.20 -29.49 9.61
CA VAL A 279 8.31 -30.47 9.76
C VAL A 279 9.63 -29.72 9.84
#